data_24d584bbd8106b72aab0e848f2fe92a3
#
_entry.id   24d584bbd8106b72aab0e848f2fe92a3
#
_cell.length_a   1.000
_cell.length_b   1.000
_cell.length_c   1.000
_cell.angle_alpha   90.00
_cell.angle_beta   90.00
_cell.angle_gamma   90.00
#
_symmetry.space_group_name_H-M   'P 1'
#
loop_
_entity.id
_entity.type
_entity.pdbx_description
1 polymer ?
#
loop_
_entity_poly.entity_id
_entity_poly.type
_entity_poly.pdbx_seq_one_letter_code
_entity_poly.pdbx_strand_id
1 'polypeptide(L)'
;SRGLGDVYKRQSVDHISTTTGISAAERSVTAMKCVDENAKPEDFRRPGHMFPLLAKKNGVLERNGHTEATVDLCRLAGLKQCGLCCEIMREDGTMMRTSELRELAGKWNLKFITIKDIQNYRKCHDILVDRVTTTKMPTRYGEFMAYGFVNRLNGEHHVALVKGEIGDGENVLCRVHSAVSYTHLRAHETGAYL
;
A
#
# COMPACT_ATOMS: atom_id res chain seq x y z
N SER A 1 25.57 7.96 6.92
CA SER A 1 24.92 8.04 5.61
C SER A 1 23.66 7.19 5.56
N ARG A 2 22.53 7.80 5.88
CA ARG A 2 21.18 7.17 5.84
C ARG A 2 20.53 7.51 4.49
N GLY A 3 21.00 6.94 3.40
CA GLY A 3 20.58 7.41 2.08
C GLY A 3 20.02 6.37 1.11
N LEU A 4 19.97 5.09 1.44
CA LEU A 4 19.45 4.04 0.57
C LEU A 4 18.68 2.97 1.35
N GLY A 5 18.10 3.34 2.49
CA GLY A 5 17.69 2.43 3.56
C GLY A 5 16.41 1.66 3.36
N ASP A 6 15.60 1.89 2.34
CA ASP A 6 14.23 1.37 2.39
C ASP A 6 13.84 0.37 1.31
N VAL A 7 14.71 0.09 0.35
CA VAL A 7 14.50 -0.99 -0.62
C VAL A 7 15.54 -2.05 -0.39
N TYR A 8 15.15 -3.17 0.19
CA TYR A 8 16.03 -4.32 0.31
C TYR A 8 16.26 -4.92 -1.07
N LYS A 9 17.34 -4.50 -1.73
CA LYS A 9 17.84 -5.17 -2.93
C LYS A 9 18.40 -6.52 -2.50
N ARG A 10 17.77 -7.59 -2.93
CA ARG A 10 18.31 -8.94 -2.77
C ARG A 10 19.31 -9.23 -3.88
N GLN A 11 20.13 -10.27 -3.70
CA GLN A 11 21.05 -10.72 -4.71
C GLN A 11 20.28 -11.01 -6.01
N SER A 12 20.87 -10.60 -7.16
CA SER A 12 20.28 -10.86 -8.48
C SER A 12 20.22 -12.36 -8.77
N VAL A 13 19.21 -12.74 -9.55
CA VAL A 13 18.91 -14.15 -9.84
C VAL A 13 18.62 -14.36 -11.32
N ASP A 14 18.87 -15.59 -11.80
CA ASP A 14 18.35 -16.13 -13.05
C ASP A 14 17.87 -17.55 -12.79
N HIS A 15 16.83 -17.98 -13.48
CA HIS A 15 16.37 -19.36 -13.37
C HIS A 15 17.38 -20.30 -14.05
N ILE A 16 17.61 -21.48 -13.48
CA ILE A 16 18.63 -22.46 -13.94
C ILE A 16 18.39 -22.96 -15.39
N SER A 17 17.15 -22.91 -15.88
CA SER A 17 16.81 -23.30 -17.25
C SER A 17 17.21 -22.25 -18.30
N THR A 18 17.67 -21.08 -17.90
CA THR A 18 18.15 -20.05 -18.81
C THR A 18 19.62 -20.26 -19.15
N THR A 19 20.07 -19.80 -20.31
CA THR A 19 21.48 -19.85 -20.70
C THR A 19 22.25 -18.66 -20.15
N THR A 20 22.11 -17.48 -20.76
CA THR A 20 22.71 -16.23 -20.27
C THR A 20 21.84 -15.51 -19.25
N GLY A 21 20.53 -15.68 -19.30
CA GLY A 21 19.56 -15.01 -18.41
C GLY A 21 19.27 -13.56 -18.80
N ILE A 22 19.93 -13.01 -19.82
CA ILE A 22 19.89 -11.57 -20.12
C ILE A 22 18.83 -11.19 -21.18
N SER A 23 18.50 -12.10 -22.09
CA SER A 23 17.50 -11.81 -23.14
C SER A 23 16.11 -11.56 -22.55
N ALA A 24 15.27 -10.83 -23.27
CA ALA A 24 13.90 -10.57 -22.83
C ALA A 24 13.12 -11.87 -22.59
N ALA A 25 13.31 -12.88 -23.42
CA ALA A 25 12.68 -14.19 -23.25
C ALA A 25 13.14 -14.88 -21.97
N GLU A 26 14.44 -14.91 -21.68
CA GLU A 26 15.01 -15.54 -20.50
C GLU A 26 14.65 -14.80 -19.20
N ARG A 27 14.59 -13.45 -19.24
CA ARG A 27 14.06 -12.65 -18.12
C ARG A 27 12.60 -12.97 -17.86
N SER A 28 11.80 -13.16 -18.91
CA SER A 28 10.40 -13.60 -18.76
C SER A 28 10.31 -14.97 -18.11
N VAL A 29 11.14 -15.93 -18.50
CA VAL A 29 11.22 -17.25 -17.86
C VAL A 29 11.54 -17.11 -16.37
N THR A 30 12.57 -16.34 -16.03
CA THR A 30 12.96 -16.12 -14.62
C THR A 30 11.83 -15.46 -13.82
N ALA A 31 11.17 -14.43 -14.40
CA ALA A 31 10.06 -13.76 -13.73
C ALA A 31 8.86 -14.70 -13.49
N MET A 32 8.50 -15.52 -14.48
CA MET A 32 7.43 -16.52 -14.36
C MET A 32 7.75 -17.57 -13.30
N LYS A 33 9.01 -17.96 -13.19
CA LYS A 33 9.46 -18.91 -12.18
C LYS A 33 9.48 -18.32 -10.77
N CYS A 34 9.64 -17.01 -10.61
CA CYS A 34 9.48 -16.35 -9.30
C CYS A 34 8.05 -16.44 -8.72
N VAL A 35 7.04 -16.66 -9.55
CA VAL A 35 5.64 -16.82 -9.11
C VAL A 35 5.15 -18.27 -9.18
N ASP A 36 5.97 -19.21 -9.59
CA ASP A 36 5.68 -20.64 -9.60
C ASP A 36 5.66 -21.19 -8.15
N GLU A 37 4.59 -21.86 -7.77
CA GLU A 37 4.45 -22.43 -6.40
C GLU A 37 5.39 -23.59 -6.14
N ASN A 38 5.84 -24.24 -7.20
CA ASN A 38 6.76 -25.38 -7.11
C ASN A 38 8.23 -24.93 -7.18
N ALA A 39 8.51 -23.66 -7.45
CA ALA A 39 9.87 -23.15 -7.51
C ALA A 39 10.56 -23.19 -6.15
N LYS A 40 11.81 -23.63 -6.16
CA LYS A 40 12.67 -23.73 -4.98
C LYS A 40 13.83 -22.73 -5.08
N PRO A 41 14.46 -22.36 -3.97
CA PRO A 41 15.64 -21.48 -3.99
C PRO A 41 16.78 -22.01 -4.87
N GLU A 42 16.90 -23.33 -5.01
CA GLU A 42 17.92 -24.03 -5.81
C GLU A 42 17.68 -23.88 -7.32
N ASP A 43 16.45 -23.56 -7.72
CA ASP A 43 16.12 -23.34 -9.14
C ASP A 43 16.64 -21.98 -9.67
N PHE A 44 17.27 -21.18 -8.81
CA PHE A 44 17.78 -19.86 -9.16
C PHE A 44 19.28 -19.76 -8.93
N ARG A 45 20.01 -19.44 -10.02
CA ARG A 45 21.42 -19.08 -9.97
C ARG A 45 21.61 -17.70 -9.37
N ARG A 46 22.68 -17.52 -8.63
CA ARG A 46 23.11 -16.27 -7.99
C ARG A 46 24.62 -16.11 -8.20
N PRO A 47 25.08 -14.99 -8.75
CA PRO A 47 24.32 -13.82 -9.25
C PRO A 47 23.59 -14.13 -10.57
N GLY A 48 22.68 -13.21 -10.96
CA GLY A 48 21.91 -13.25 -12.21
C GLY A 48 21.59 -11.83 -12.70
N HIS A 49 20.60 -11.71 -13.61
CA HIS A 49 20.24 -10.46 -14.27
C HIS A 49 18.91 -9.86 -13.82
N MET A 50 18.13 -10.60 -13.04
CA MET A 50 16.90 -10.10 -12.43
C MET A 50 17.18 -9.70 -10.98
N PHE A 51 16.70 -8.52 -10.58
CA PHE A 51 16.95 -7.93 -9.26
C PHE A 51 15.67 -7.93 -8.41
N PRO A 52 15.45 -8.95 -7.55
CA PRO A 52 14.30 -8.97 -6.67
C PRO A 52 14.32 -7.79 -5.70
N LEU A 53 13.19 -7.10 -5.60
CA LEU A 53 12.96 -6.03 -4.65
C LEU A 53 11.86 -6.45 -3.69
N LEU A 54 12.00 -6.11 -2.43
CA LEU A 54 10.99 -6.40 -1.41
C LEU A 54 10.16 -5.15 -1.15
N ALA A 55 8.86 -5.21 -1.45
CA ALA A 55 7.93 -4.15 -1.12
C ALA A 55 7.67 -4.08 0.39
N LYS A 56 7.33 -2.90 0.88
CA LYS A 56 6.85 -2.71 2.26
C LYS A 56 5.51 -3.43 2.46
N LYS A 57 5.25 -3.91 3.67
CA LYS A 57 4.08 -4.73 4.01
C LYS A 57 2.75 -4.05 3.66
N ASN A 58 2.65 -2.75 3.93
CA ASN A 58 1.44 -1.98 3.67
C ASN A 58 1.44 -1.32 2.27
N GLY A 59 2.36 -1.71 1.38
CA GLY A 59 2.43 -1.23 0.01
C GLY A 59 2.55 0.29 -0.09
N VAL A 60 1.85 0.89 -1.06
CA VAL A 60 1.90 2.35 -1.32
C VAL A 60 1.36 3.21 -0.17
N LEU A 61 0.66 2.64 0.80
CA LEU A 61 0.21 3.36 2.00
C LEU A 61 1.33 3.53 3.03
N GLU A 62 2.39 2.72 2.95
CA GLU A 62 3.57 2.82 3.81
C GLU A 62 4.73 3.53 3.10
N ARG A 63 4.98 3.20 1.84
CA ARG A 63 6.04 3.79 1.03
C ARG A 63 5.55 4.15 -0.37
N ASN A 64 5.73 5.40 -0.75
CA ASN A 64 5.35 5.94 -2.06
C ASN A 64 6.38 5.53 -3.14
N GLY A 65 6.45 4.24 -3.46
CA GLY A 65 7.42 3.67 -4.41
C GLY A 65 6.78 2.80 -5.49
N HIS A 66 7.47 2.70 -6.65
CA HIS A 66 7.01 1.85 -7.77
C HIS A 66 7.03 0.35 -7.41
N THR A 67 7.94 -0.08 -6.54
CA THR A 67 7.99 -1.46 -6.01
C THR A 67 6.69 -1.79 -5.29
N GLU A 68 6.25 -0.92 -4.39
CA GLU A 68 5.02 -1.06 -3.64
C GLU A 68 3.79 -0.99 -4.56
N ALA A 69 3.81 -0.06 -5.52
CA ALA A 69 2.73 0.08 -6.51
C ALA A 69 2.55 -1.19 -7.35
N THR A 70 3.65 -1.79 -7.80
CA THR A 70 3.63 -3.03 -8.58
C THR A 70 3.00 -4.17 -7.79
N VAL A 71 3.40 -4.35 -6.53
CA VAL A 71 2.85 -5.41 -5.67
C VAL A 71 1.38 -5.15 -5.33
N ASP A 72 1.02 -3.89 -5.05
CA ASP A 72 -0.37 -3.52 -4.78
C ASP A 72 -1.28 -3.75 -5.99
N LEU A 73 -0.84 -3.43 -7.20
CA LEU A 73 -1.61 -3.71 -8.42
C LEU A 73 -1.84 -5.21 -8.61
N CYS A 74 -0.82 -6.04 -8.39
CA CYS A 74 -0.98 -7.49 -8.43
C CYS A 74 -2.00 -7.97 -7.39
N ARG A 75 -1.91 -7.47 -6.15
CA ARG A 75 -2.85 -7.80 -5.08
C ARG A 75 -4.28 -7.38 -5.41
N LEU A 76 -4.48 -6.14 -5.89
CA LEU A 76 -5.80 -5.62 -6.25
C LEU A 76 -6.42 -6.36 -7.43
N ALA A 77 -5.60 -6.89 -8.33
CA ALA A 77 -6.03 -7.74 -9.44
C ALA A 77 -6.29 -9.21 -9.03
N GLY A 78 -6.15 -9.58 -7.75
CA GLY A 78 -6.30 -10.96 -7.27
C GLY A 78 -5.17 -11.89 -7.72
N LEU A 79 -4.04 -11.35 -8.14
CA LEU A 79 -2.85 -12.10 -8.57
C LEU A 79 -1.88 -12.32 -7.40
N LYS A 80 -0.87 -13.17 -7.62
CA LYS A 80 0.25 -13.31 -6.68
C LYS A 80 0.97 -11.96 -6.53
N GLN A 81 1.36 -11.65 -5.30
CA GLN A 81 1.98 -10.37 -4.94
C GLN A 81 3.43 -10.28 -5.43
N CYS A 82 3.63 -10.47 -6.72
CA CYS A 82 4.89 -10.35 -7.40
C CYS A 82 4.66 -9.82 -8.80
N GLY A 83 5.36 -8.78 -9.18
CA GLY A 83 5.24 -8.18 -10.49
C GLY A 83 6.58 -7.70 -11.03
N LEU A 84 6.65 -7.57 -12.34
CA LEU A 84 7.81 -7.04 -13.04
C LEU A 84 7.60 -5.55 -13.30
N CYS A 85 8.58 -4.73 -12.98
CA CYS A 85 8.60 -3.31 -13.33
C CYS A 85 9.88 -2.97 -14.12
N CYS A 86 9.75 -2.02 -15.03
CA CYS A 86 10.85 -1.55 -15.85
C CYS A 86 10.68 -0.06 -16.13
N GLU A 87 11.75 0.70 -16.01
CA GLU A 87 11.78 2.09 -16.38
C GLU A 87 11.74 2.23 -17.92
N ILE A 88 11.04 3.28 -18.40
CA ILE A 88 10.91 3.56 -19.83
C ILE A 88 11.93 4.62 -20.22
N MET A 89 12.82 4.26 -21.13
CA MET A 89 13.87 5.13 -21.66
C MET A 89 13.52 5.62 -23.07
N ARG A 90 14.05 6.78 -23.43
CA ARG A 90 14.10 7.24 -24.82
C ARG A 90 15.13 6.44 -25.62
N GLU A 91 15.12 6.59 -26.92
CA GLU A 91 16.10 5.94 -27.83
C GLU A 91 17.54 6.40 -27.55
N ASP A 92 17.72 7.63 -27.08
CA ASP A 92 19.02 8.18 -26.68
C ASP A 92 19.54 7.67 -25.32
N GLY A 93 18.78 6.78 -24.64
CA GLY A 93 19.11 6.23 -23.33
C GLY A 93 18.72 7.10 -22.15
N THR A 94 18.16 8.29 -22.36
CA THR A 94 17.66 9.12 -21.27
C THR A 94 16.26 8.70 -20.84
N MET A 95 15.85 9.07 -19.61
CA MET A 95 14.57 8.64 -19.06
C MET A 95 13.40 9.47 -19.61
N MET A 96 12.34 8.79 -20.08
CA MET A 96 11.10 9.45 -20.46
C MET A 96 10.46 10.18 -19.27
N ARG A 97 9.83 11.32 -19.57
CA ARG A 97 9.12 12.14 -18.59
C ARG A 97 7.60 12.02 -18.77
N THR A 98 6.86 12.53 -17.80
CA THR A 98 5.40 12.33 -17.69
C THR A 98 4.62 12.69 -18.95
N SER A 99 4.97 13.79 -19.66
CA SER A 99 4.30 14.19 -20.90
C SER A 99 4.46 13.13 -21.99
N GLU A 100 5.69 12.71 -22.23
CA GLU A 100 6.02 11.70 -23.24
C GLU A 100 5.43 10.32 -22.90
N LEU A 101 5.43 9.97 -21.61
CA LEU A 101 4.81 8.72 -21.13
C LEU A 101 3.30 8.70 -21.36
N ARG A 102 2.62 9.85 -21.24
CA ARG A 102 1.18 9.97 -21.56
C ARG A 102 0.92 9.78 -23.05
N GLU A 103 1.74 10.38 -23.91
CA GLU A 103 1.65 10.22 -25.35
C GLU A 103 1.91 8.74 -25.76
N LEU A 104 2.94 8.12 -25.18
CA LEU A 104 3.27 6.72 -25.42
C LEU A 104 2.12 5.79 -24.97
N ALA A 105 1.56 6.05 -23.80
CA ALA A 105 0.42 5.29 -23.28
C ALA A 105 -0.79 5.40 -24.22
N GLY A 106 -1.09 6.59 -24.71
CA GLY A 106 -2.14 6.82 -25.72
C GLY A 106 -1.87 6.08 -27.02
N LYS A 107 -0.64 6.16 -27.55
CA LYS A 107 -0.22 5.49 -28.80
C LYS A 107 -0.39 3.97 -28.72
N TRP A 108 -0.09 3.38 -27.57
CA TRP A 108 -0.11 1.92 -27.38
C TRP A 108 -1.36 1.43 -26.64
N ASN A 109 -2.33 2.30 -26.41
CA ASN A 109 -3.56 2.00 -25.64
C ASN A 109 -3.26 1.35 -24.28
N LEU A 110 -2.25 1.87 -23.58
CA LEU A 110 -1.87 1.42 -22.24
C LEU A 110 -2.59 2.24 -21.17
N LYS A 111 -2.85 1.63 -20.04
CA LYS A 111 -3.34 2.35 -18.86
C LYS A 111 -2.23 3.22 -18.27
N PHE A 112 -2.57 4.46 -17.94
CA PHE A 112 -1.69 5.40 -17.28
C PHE A 112 -2.30 5.78 -15.92
N ILE A 113 -1.62 5.41 -14.86
CA ILE A 113 -2.05 5.68 -13.49
C ILE A 113 -0.89 6.25 -12.69
N THR A 114 -1.19 6.94 -11.59
CA THR A 114 -0.18 7.42 -10.66
C THR A 114 -0.20 6.60 -9.36
N ILE A 115 0.90 6.62 -8.61
CA ILE A 115 0.94 6.00 -7.26
C ILE A 115 -0.10 6.67 -6.36
N LYS A 116 -0.36 7.96 -6.57
CA LYS A 116 -1.40 8.70 -5.82
C LYS A 116 -2.81 8.15 -6.07
N ASP A 117 -3.10 7.74 -7.30
CA ASP A 117 -4.39 7.13 -7.64
C ASP A 117 -4.56 5.80 -6.90
N ILE A 118 -3.50 4.98 -6.85
CA ILE A 118 -3.51 3.71 -6.10
C ILE A 118 -3.70 3.98 -4.60
N GLN A 119 -3.01 4.97 -4.04
CA GLN A 119 -3.18 5.36 -2.63
C GLN A 119 -4.62 5.79 -2.32
N ASN A 120 -5.20 6.63 -3.18
CA ASN A 120 -6.58 7.09 -3.01
C ASN A 120 -7.57 5.92 -3.11
N TYR A 121 -7.41 5.07 -4.11
CA TYR A 121 -8.23 3.87 -4.27
C TYR A 121 -8.17 2.99 -3.02
N ARG A 122 -6.98 2.68 -2.52
CA ARG A 122 -6.80 1.84 -1.34
C ARG A 122 -7.40 2.47 -0.08
N LYS A 123 -7.26 3.80 0.10
CA LYS A 123 -7.87 4.50 1.25
C LYS A 123 -9.40 4.43 1.27
N CYS A 124 -10.02 4.36 0.08
CA CYS A 124 -11.47 4.26 -0.03
C CYS A 124 -12.00 2.81 0.05
N HIS A 125 -11.18 1.81 -0.31
CA HIS A 125 -11.65 0.42 -0.47
C HIS A 125 -11.03 -0.57 0.52
N ASP A 126 -9.84 -0.29 1.06
CA ASP A 126 -9.22 -1.17 2.05
C ASP A 126 -9.83 -0.92 3.44
N ILE A 127 -10.02 -1.99 4.21
CA ILE A 127 -10.35 -1.89 5.63
C ILE A 127 -9.05 -1.62 6.39
N LEU A 128 -8.85 -0.36 6.78
CA LEU A 128 -7.62 0.12 7.41
C LEU A 128 -7.66 0.11 8.94
N VAL A 129 -8.79 -0.21 9.53
CA VAL A 129 -8.99 -0.25 10.99
C VAL A 129 -9.65 -1.56 11.42
N ASP A 130 -9.21 -2.11 12.52
CA ASP A 130 -9.84 -3.25 13.18
C ASP A 130 -10.59 -2.79 14.42
N ARG A 131 -11.86 -3.22 14.57
CA ARG A 131 -12.60 -3.06 15.82
C ARG A 131 -12.12 -4.11 16.82
N VAL A 132 -11.49 -3.66 17.90
CA VAL A 132 -10.87 -4.54 18.90
C VAL A 132 -11.66 -4.66 20.19
N THR A 133 -12.53 -3.70 20.48
CA THR A 133 -13.36 -3.72 21.68
C THR A 133 -14.67 -2.99 21.49
N THR A 134 -15.65 -3.37 22.31
CA THR A 134 -16.96 -2.71 22.41
C THR A 134 -17.38 -2.73 23.85
N THR A 135 -17.77 -1.59 24.40
CA THR A 135 -18.26 -1.48 25.78
C THR A 135 -19.37 -0.45 25.92
N LYS A 136 -20.26 -0.67 26.88
CA LYS A 136 -21.24 0.34 27.28
C LYS A 136 -20.55 1.44 28.10
N MET A 137 -20.84 2.67 27.77
CA MET A 137 -20.30 3.84 28.44
C MET A 137 -21.47 4.74 28.96
N PRO A 138 -21.89 4.57 30.20
CA PRO A 138 -22.88 5.46 30.79
C PRO A 138 -22.29 6.85 31.05
N THR A 139 -22.97 7.88 30.62
CA THR A 139 -22.57 9.27 30.80
C THR A 139 -23.72 10.10 31.36
N ARG A 140 -23.45 11.33 31.83
CA ARG A 140 -24.51 12.28 32.24
C ARG A 140 -25.46 12.65 31.09
N TYR A 141 -25.09 12.36 29.83
CA TYR A 141 -25.91 12.62 28.63
C TYR A 141 -26.66 11.38 28.12
N GLY A 142 -26.60 10.29 28.87
CA GLY A 142 -27.21 9.01 28.52
C GLY A 142 -26.20 7.91 28.28
N GLU A 143 -26.70 6.74 27.88
CA GLU A 143 -25.85 5.60 27.52
C GLU A 143 -25.28 5.75 26.10
N PHE A 144 -23.98 5.49 25.97
CA PHE A 144 -23.27 5.38 24.74
C PHE A 144 -22.66 3.97 24.59
N MET A 145 -22.50 3.52 23.37
CA MET A 145 -21.62 2.40 23.02
C MET A 145 -20.26 2.95 22.59
N ALA A 146 -19.22 2.54 23.26
CA ALA A 146 -17.85 2.87 22.92
C ALA A 146 -17.24 1.72 22.11
N TYR A 147 -16.76 2.02 20.90
CA TYR A 147 -16.06 1.09 20.01
C TYR A 147 -14.61 1.50 19.92
N GLY A 148 -13.72 0.60 20.31
CA GLY A 148 -12.27 0.80 20.16
C GLY A 148 -11.76 0.19 18.84
N PHE A 149 -10.96 0.96 18.14
CA PHE A 149 -10.34 0.56 16.87
C PHE A 149 -8.84 0.70 16.94
N VAL A 150 -8.15 -0.15 16.19
CA VAL A 150 -6.70 -0.07 15.94
C VAL A 150 -6.47 0.14 14.46
N ASN A 151 -5.67 1.13 14.12
CA ASN A 151 -5.25 1.38 12.75
C ASN A 151 -4.19 0.34 12.34
N ARG A 152 -4.44 -0.38 11.25
CA ARG A 152 -3.54 -1.43 10.72
C ARG A 152 -2.20 -0.91 10.21
N LEU A 153 -2.13 0.36 9.83
CA LEU A 153 -0.94 0.94 9.22
C LEU A 153 0.11 1.36 10.25
N ASN A 154 -0.34 1.95 11.37
CA ASN A 154 0.55 2.57 12.35
C ASN A 154 0.30 2.11 13.80
N GLY A 155 -0.74 1.27 14.03
CA GLY A 155 -1.09 0.79 15.36
C GLY A 155 -1.78 1.82 16.26
N GLU A 156 -2.12 2.99 15.74
CA GLU A 156 -2.83 4.02 16.51
C GLU A 156 -4.22 3.56 16.91
N HIS A 157 -4.65 4.00 18.11
CA HIS A 157 -5.94 3.69 18.67
C HIS A 157 -6.94 4.81 18.40
N HIS A 158 -8.15 4.44 17.99
CA HIS A 158 -9.26 5.36 17.78
C HIS A 158 -10.49 4.87 18.55
N VAL A 159 -11.35 5.80 18.96
CA VAL A 159 -12.59 5.48 19.67
C VAL A 159 -13.75 6.13 18.95
N ALA A 160 -14.83 5.38 18.73
CA ALA A 160 -16.11 5.92 18.31
C ALA A 160 -17.12 5.78 19.45
N LEU A 161 -17.78 6.88 19.79
CA LEU A 161 -18.88 6.91 20.74
C LEU A 161 -20.17 7.01 19.96
N VAL A 162 -21.06 6.05 20.14
CA VAL A 162 -22.33 5.96 19.43
C VAL A 162 -23.48 6.01 20.42
N LYS A 163 -24.45 6.89 20.18
CA LYS A 163 -25.71 6.96 20.92
C LYS A 163 -26.85 6.55 20.00
N GLY A 164 -27.62 5.56 20.40
CA GLY A 164 -28.70 4.99 19.60
C GLY A 164 -28.19 3.96 18.59
N GLU A 165 -29.02 3.66 17.58
CA GLU A 165 -28.73 2.71 16.51
C GLU A 165 -28.31 3.45 15.23
N ILE A 166 -27.26 2.98 14.58
CA ILE A 166 -26.75 3.57 13.34
C ILE A 166 -27.58 3.12 12.12
N GLY A 167 -28.29 1.98 12.23
CA GLY A 167 -29.06 1.42 11.12
C GLY A 167 -28.17 1.03 9.92
N ASP A 168 -28.54 1.49 8.73
CA ASP A 168 -27.80 1.27 7.49
C ASP A 168 -26.54 2.16 7.32
N GLY A 169 -26.34 3.09 8.23
CA GLY A 169 -25.22 4.03 8.22
C GLY A 169 -25.43 5.29 7.37
N GLU A 170 -26.60 5.43 6.73
CA GLU A 170 -26.91 6.64 5.96
C GLU A 170 -27.42 7.77 6.86
N ASN A 171 -27.06 9.00 6.52
CA ASN A 171 -27.49 10.23 7.21
C ASN A 171 -27.19 10.27 8.72
N VAL A 172 -26.15 9.56 9.17
CA VAL A 172 -25.73 9.55 10.57
C VAL A 172 -25.04 10.86 10.91
N LEU A 173 -25.53 11.57 11.94
CA LEU A 173 -24.86 12.75 12.45
C LEU A 173 -23.55 12.37 13.13
N CYS A 174 -22.43 12.79 12.54
CA CYS A 174 -21.09 12.48 13.04
C CYS A 174 -20.30 13.73 13.39
N ARG A 175 -19.54 13.66 14.48
CA ARG A 175 -18.52 14.65 14.82
C ARG A 175 -17.16 13.99 14.93
N VAL A 176 -16.23 14.40 14.08
CA VAL A 176 -14.83 13.97 14.18
C VAL A 176 -14.09 14.85 15.17
N HIS A 177 -13.33 14.23 16.06
CA HIS A 177 -12.59 14.91 17.10
C HIS A 177 -11.18 14.33 17.24
N SER A 178 -10.17 15.19 17.33
CA SER A 178 -8.78 14.75 17.56
C SER A 178 -8.49 14.77 19.06
N ALA A 179 -8.25 13.60 19.65
CA ALA A 179 -7.88 13.50 21.06
C ALA A 179 -6.53 14.16 21.38
N VAL A 180 -5.62 14.27 20.40
CA VAL A 180 -4.31 14.89 20.57
C VAL A 180 -4.39 16.38 20.86
N SER A 181 -5.44 17.06 20.39
CA SER A 181 -5.64 18.50 20.60
C SER A 181 -5.95 18.87 22.06
N TYR A 182 -6.34 17.91 22.90
CA TYR A 182 -6.78 18.17 24.29
C TYR A 182 -5.70 18.04 25.34
N THR A 183 -4.60 17.39 25.07
CA THR A 183 -3.47 17.31 26.02
C THR A 183 -2.79 18.67 26.25
N HIS A 184 -3.04 19.64 25.35
CA HIS A 184 -2.50 21.00 25.42
C HIS A 184 -3.54 22.10 25.66
N LEU A 185 -4.85 21.78 25.59
CA LEU A 185 -5.89 22.74 25.91
C LEU A 185 -6.14 22.74 27.42
N ARG A 186 -6.02 23.89 28.00
CA ARG A 186 -6.25 24.09 29.44
C ARG A 186 -7.71 23.82 29.80
N ALA A 187 -7.93 23.31 31.02
CA ALA A 187 -9.22 22.82 31.52
C ALA A 187 -10.39 23.84 31.47
N HIS A 188 -10.16 25.12 31.23
CA HIS A 188 -11.20 26.14 31.15
C HIS A 188 -11.86 26.31 29.78
N GLU A 189 -11.32 25.68 28.71
CA GLU A 189 -11.97 25.73 27.39
C GLU A 189 -12.92 24.54 27.15
N THR A 190 -12.89 23.52 28.00
CA THR A 190 -13.75 22.33 27.88
C THR A 190 -15.19 22.53 28.38
N GLY A 191 -15.48 23.64 29.06
CA GLY A 191 -16.80 23.94 29.62
C GLY A 191 -17.80 24.55 28.62
N ALA A 192 -17.36 25.00 27.44
CA ALA A 192 -18.20 25.78 26.54
C ALA A 192 -18.86 24.99 25.41
N TYR A 193 -18.54 23.68 25.21
CA TYR A 193 -18.96 22.90 24.04
C TYR A 193 -19.40 21.46 24.35
N LEU A 194 -19.99 21.24 25.53
CA LEU A 194 -20.67 19.99 25.87
C LEU A 194 -22.15 20.23 26.07
#